data_e37a12a9cdd096f04fb4dd8e1c8c06cb
#
_entry.id   e37a12a9cdd096f04fb4dd8e1c8c06cb
#
_cell.length_a   1.000
_cell.length_b   1.000
_cell.length_c   1.000
_cell.angle_alpha   90.00
_cell.angle_beta   90.00
_cell.angle_gamma   90.00
#
_symmetry.space_group_name_H-M   'P 1'
#
loop_
_entity.id
_entity.type
_entity.pdbx_description
1 polymer ?
#
loop_
_entity_poly.entity_id
_entity_poly.type
_entity_poly.pdbx_seq_one_letter_code
_entity_poly.pdbx_strand_id
1 'polypeptide(L)'
;MPERRIENSFFLSRTFLNPDGSAMEKSPEDTIAKLEQITGIKERRYIPETGDSVPLMRTACENALESWGQDKNLIDGIIVAHNAGNMLEGRQGFHTVPNMAALLKNSLGIENYDCFAYDILFGCPGWVQGVIQAHHSIQMGDAKNVLVVGVEVASRLVDPYDLDSMILADGCGVAIISADEVENQGGIISYATYSHAHDDVKAIYLDKSYNKEWSDPTLFKMNGKDVYKYATTWVPKVIMKALDKAGLTAGDVDMFLFHQANGKMLHAFAHNLAQMYGIEGLSLDGKIPVTIDFTGNTSVATIPTMLDLILKGKLAGYQIKPGMKVVFASVGAGMHCNALVYQF
;
A
#
# COMPACT_ATOMS: atom_id res chain seq x y z
N MET A 1 -3.03 -11.99 3.52
CA MET A 1 -2.26 -11.48 4.69
C MET A 1 -1.47 -12.65 5.29
N PRO A 2 -0.23 -12.41 5.80
CA PRO A 2 0.52 -13.43 6.54
C PRO A 2 -0.22 -13.90 7.80
N GLU A 3 0.07 -15.12 8.25
CA GLU A 3 -0.61 -15.73 9.39
C GLU A 3 -0.05 -15.28 10.75
N ARG A 4 1.27 -14.99 10.81
CA ARG A 4 1.94 -14.63 12.07
C ARG A 4 1.47 -13.27 12.56
N ARG A 5 0.70 -13.28 13.64
CA ARG A 5 0.20 -12.07 14.31
C ARG A 5 1.26 -11.55 15.28
N ILE A 6 1.51 -10.25 15.23
CA ILE A 6 2.46 -9.52 16.08
C ILE A 6 1.70 -8.41 16.80
N GLU A 7 1.48 -8.57 18.08
CA GLU A 7 0.86 -7.57 18.96
C GLU A 7 1.88 -6.53 19.44
N ASN A 8 1.40 -5.43 19.97
CA ASN A 8 2.27 -4.37 20.51
C ASN A 8 3.16 -4.86 21.66
N SER A 9 2.71 -5.85 22.45
CA SER A 9 3.49 -6.50 23.51
C SER A 9 4.80 -7.14 23.03
N PHE A 10 4.88 -7.57 21.76
CA PHE A 10 6.10 -8.11 21.15
C PHE A 10 7.29 -7.13 21.22
N PHE A 11 7.01 -5.83 21.24
CA PHE A 11 8.04 -4.79 21.24
C PHE A 11 8.51 -4.35 22.62
N LEU A 12 7.91 -4.86 23.71
CA LEU A 12 8.30 -4.52 25.08
C LEU A 12 9.75 -4.90 25.43
N SER A 13 10.28 -5.94 24.78
CA SER A 13 11.67 -6.37 24.97
C SER A 13 12.68 -5.61 24.10
N ARG A 14 12.24 -4.66 23.27
CA ARG A 14 13.13 -3.91 22.38
C ARG A 14 13.68 -2.66 23.04
N THR A 15 14.89 -2.30 22.65
CA THR A 15 15.52 -1.02 23.02
C THR A 15 15.33 -0.06 21.85
N PHE A 16 14.59 1.02 22.06
CA PHE A 16 14.44 2.06 21.07
C PHE A 16 15.46 3.17 21.30
N LEU A 17 15.99 3.71 20.20
CA LEU A 17 17.00 4.75 20.19
C LEU A 17 16.48 6.00 19.47
N ASN A 18 17.02 7.15 19.83
CA ASN A 18 16.89 8.38 19.07
C ASN A 18 17.76 8.32 17.80
N PRO A 19 17.52 9.19 16.79
CA PRO A 19 18.31 9.22 15.55
C PRO A 19 19.82 9.44 15.74
N ASP A 20 20.23 10.03 16.86
CA ASP A 20 21.65 10.21 17.21
C ASP A 20 22.30 8.99 17.86
N GLY A 21 21.50 7.94 18.13
CA GLY A 21 21.91 6.70 18.79
C GLY A 21 21.80 6.75 20.32
N SER A 22 21.32 7.83 20.92
CA SER A 22 21.07 7.91 22.35
C SER A 22 19.83 7.11 22.75
N ALA A 23 19.80 6.62 24.01
CA ALA A 23 18.64 5.93 24.54
C ALA A 23 17.43 6.88 24.65
N MET A 24 16.23 6.36 24.40
CA MET A 24 15.00 7.11 24.65
C MET A 24 14.77 7.26 26.16
N GLU A 25 14.30 8.44 26.58
CA GLU A 25 14.00 8.74 28.00
C GLU A 25 12.77 8.00 28.52
N LYS A 26 11.83 7.67 27.64
CA LYS A 26 10.56 7.02 28.02
C LYS A 26 10.72 5.51 28.12
N SER A 27 9.96 4.91 29.03
CA SER A 27 9.87 3.45 29.11
C SER A 27 9.35 2.84 27.79
N PRO A 28 9.66 1.57 27.48
CA PRO A 28 9.07 0.87 26.35
C PRO A 28 7.53 0.88 26.39
N GLU A 29 6.94 0.69 27.57
CA GLU A 29 5.48 0.67 27.78
C GLU A 29 4.84 2.01 27.38
N ASP A 30 5.36 3.13 27.89
CA ASP A 30 4.86 4.47 27.58
C ASP A 30 5.03 4.81 26.11
N THR A 31 6.15 4.38 25.54
CA THR A 31 6.49 4.59 24.13
C THR A 31 5.52 3.84 23.20
N ILE A 32 5.27 2.56 23.51
CA ILE A 32 4.34 1.71 22.76
C ILE A 32 2.90 2.24 22.87
N ALA A 33 2.45 2.57 24.09
CA ALA A 33 1.12 3.14 24.33
C ALA A 33 0.92 4.45 23.57
N LYS A 34 1.94 5.31 23.53
CA LYS A 34 1.89 6.56 22.77
C LYS A 34 1.81 6.32 21.27
N LEU A 35 2.56 5.36 20.73
CA LEU A 35 2.52 5.01 19.31
C LEU A 35 1.14 4.45 18.93
N GLU A 36 0.58 3.55 19.73
CA GLU A 36 -0.77 3.02 19.52
C GLU A 36 -1.81 4.16 19.50
N GLN A 37 -1.74 5.09 20.44
CA GLN A 37 -2.63 6.26 20.49
C GLN A 37 -2.53 7.14 19.23
N ILE A 38 -1.35 7.24 18.62
CA ILE A 38 -1.11 8.06 17.41
C ILE A 38 -1.54 7.33 16.16
N THR A 39 -1.15 6.05 16.03
CA THR A 39 -1.30 5.29 14.79
C THR A 39 -2.59 4.48 14.72
N GLY A 40 -3.15 4.10 15.88
CA GLY A 40 -4.26 3.17 15.97
C GLY A 40 -3.87 1.70 15.82
N ILE A 41 -2.57 1.39 15.60
CA ILE A 41 -2.09 0.03 15.36
C ILE A 41 -2.04 -0.76 16.65
N LYS A 42 -2.83 -1.85 16.73
CA LYS A 42 -2.84 -2.80 17.85
C LYS A 42 -2.01 -4.04 17.54
N GLU A 43 -2.06 -4.46 16.28
CA GLU A 43 -1.33 -5.62 15.78
C GLU A 43 -0.93 -5.44 14.31
N ARG A 44 -0.01 -6.29 13.85
CA ARG A 44 0.42 -6.39 12.45
C ARG A 44 0.71 -7.84 12.09
N ARG A 45 0.97 -8.07 10.82
CA ARG A 45 1.24 -9.40 10.30
C ARG A 45 2.64 -9.47 9.74
N TYR A 46 3.38 -10.53 10.07
CA TYR A 46 4.71 -10.80 9.56
C TYR A 46 4.75 -12.17 8.88
N ILE A 47 5.54 -12.29 7.82
CA ILE A 47 5.84 -13.59 7.23
C ILE A 47 6.72 -14.40 8.19
N PRO A 48 6.83 -15.74 8.01
CA PRO A 48 7.84 -16.54 8.70
C PRO A 48 9.25 -15.98 8.52
N GLU A 49 10.14 -16.25 9.46
CA GLU A 49 11.54 -15.82 9.37
C GLU A 49 12.29 -16.52 8.25
N THR A 50 11.86 -17.74 7.89
CA THR A 50 12.41 -18.53 6.80
C THR A 50 11.73 -18.23 5.46
N GLY A 51 12.47 -18.38 4.36
CA GLY A 51 11.97 -18.14 3.00
C GLY A 51 12.11 -16.67 2.57
N ASP A 52 11.55 -16.38 1.40
CA ASP A 52 11.57 -15.05 0.76
C ASP A 52 10.16 -14.50 0.51
N SER A 53 10.04 -13.42 -0.28
CA SER A 53 8.76 -12.76 -0.57
C SER A 53 7.89 -13.52 -1.59
N VAL A 54 8.47 -14.44 -2.38
CA VAL A 54 7.78 -15.09 -3.50
C VAL A 54 6.59 -15.95 -3.06
N PRO A 55 6.68 -16.78 -2.00
CA PRO A 55 5.54 -17.56 -1.51
C PRO A 55 4.34 -16.71 -1.11
N LEU A 56 4.59 -15.53 -0.51
CA LEU A 56 3.52 -14.60 -0.14
C LEU A 56 2.78 -14.07 -1.38
N MET A 57 3.52 -13.65 -2.42
CA MET A 57 2.94 -13.21 -3.69
C MET A 57 2.17 -14.35 -4.37
N ARG A 58 2.79 -15.53 -4.46
CA ARG A 58 2.19 -16.70 -5.10
C ARG A 58 0.83 -17.01 -4.51
N THR A 59 0.73 -17.16 -3.18
CA THR A 59 -0.53 -17.45 -2.49
C THR A 59 -1.60 -16.39 -2.76
N ALA A 60 -1.23 -15.09 -2.74
CA ALA A 60 -2.18 -14.02 -3.02
C ALA A 60 -2.67 -14.05 -4.48
N CYS A 61 -1.77 -14.34 -5.44
CA CYS A 61 -2.11 -14.44 -6.85
C CYS A 61 -2.94 -15.69 -7.18
N GLU A 62 -2.64 -16.84 -6.58
CA GLU A 62 -3.44 -18.05 -6.72
C GLU A 62 -4.89 -17.81 -6.28
N ASN A 63 -5.10 -17.12 -5.14
CA ASN A 63 -6.44 -16.72 -4.68
C ASN A 63 -7.15 -15.75 -5.66
N ALA A 64 -6.42 -14.83 -6.27
CA ALA A 64 -6.99 -13.91 -7.26
C ALA A 64 -7.36 -14.63 -8.56
N LEU A 65 -6.49 -15.52 -9.04
CA LEU A 65 -6.73 -16.34 -10.23
C LEU A 65 -7.92 -17.30 -10.03
N GLU A 66 -8.03 -17.92 -8.84
CA GLU A 66 -9.18 -18.75 -8.48
C GLU A 66 -10.49 -17.94 -8.50
N SER A 67 -10.49 -16.74 -7.93
CA SER A 67 -11.64 -15.84 -7.94
C SER A 67 -12.00 -15.35 -9.35
N TRP A 68 -11.00 -15.17 -10.21
CA TRP A 68 -11.19 -14.79 -11.61
C TRP A 68 -11.75 -15.92 -12.47
N GLY A 69 -11.41 -17.18 -12.15
CA GLY A 69 -12.02 -18.38 -12.73
C GLY A 69 -11.64 -18.67 -14.17
N GLN A 70 -10.57 -18.05 -14.70
CA GLN A 70 -10.10 -18.26 -16.08
C GLN A 70 -8.69 -18.85 -16.09
N ASP A 71 -8.23 -19.30 -17.27
CA ASP A 71 -6.87 -19.83 -17.44
C ASP A 71 -5.83 -18.72 -17.16
N LYS A 72 -4.89 -19.00 -16.27
CA LYS A 72 -3.78 -18.11 -15.95
C LYS A 72 -2.95 -17.70 -17.16
N ASN A 73 -2.93 -18.52 -18.23
CA ASN A 73 -2.22 -18.19 -19.47
C ASN A 73 -2.93 -17.12 -20.33
N LEU A 74 -4.11 -16.67 -19.92
CA LEU A 74 -4.77 -15.48 -20.47
C LEU A 74 -4.29 -14.16 -19.82
N ILE A 75 -3.38 -14.22 -18.86
CA ILE A 75 -2.71 -13.04 -18.33
C ILE A 75 -1.67 -12.55 -19.33
N ASP A 76 -1.83 -11.30 -19.77
CA ASP A 76 -0.97 -10.62 -20.75
C ASP A 76 0.09 -9.75 -20.12
N GLY A 77 -0.05 -9.43 -18.82
CA GLY A 77 0.91 -8.63 -18.09
C GLY A 77 0.91 -8.89 -16.59
N ILE A 78 2.09 -8.79 -15.99
CA ILE A 78 2.30 -8.85 -14.54
C ILE A 78 3.06 -7.59 -14.12
N ILE A 79 2.45 -6.80 -13.23
CA ILE A 79 3.05 -5.60 -12.64
C ILE A 79 3.14 -5.82 -11.14
N VAL A 80 4.36 -5.80 -10.60
CA VAL A 80 4.59 -5.94 -9.16
C VAL A 80 5.10 -4.64 -8.58
N ALA A 81 4.34 -4.04 -7.68
CA ALA A 81 4.73 -2.86 -6.92
C ALA A 81 5.32 -3.27 -5.56
N HIS A 82 6.47 -2.70 -5.21
CA HIS A 82 7.19 -2.93 -3.96
C HIS A 82 8.18 -1.79 -3.68
N ASN A 83 8.83 -1.79 -2.51
CA ASN A 83 9.88 -0.81 -2.20
C ASN A 83 11.30 -1.37 -2.31
N ALA A 84 11.52 -2.64 -2.02
CA ALA A 84 12.87 -3.18 -1.81
C ALA A 84 13.22 -4.47 -2.58
N GLY A 85 12.32 -4.97 -3.44
CA GLY A 85 12.57 -6.22 -4.16
C GLY A 85 12.31 -7.48 -3.34
N ASN A 86 12.89 -8.62 -3.75
CA ASN A 86 12.73 -9.89 -3.07
C ASN A 86 13.49 -9.89 -1.75
N MET A 87 12.75 -9.86 -0.64
CA MET A 87 13.31 -9.90 0.71
C MET A 87 13.69 -11.33 1.08
N LEU A 88 14.99 -11.54 1.27
CA LEU A 88 15.56 -12.85 1.58
C LEU A 88 15.28 -13.28 3.01
N GLU A 89 15.53 -14.56 3.26
CA GLU A 89 15.40 -15.17 4.59
C GLU A 89 16.20 -14.41 5.66
N GLY A 90 15.59 -14.23 6.81
CA GLY A 90 16.18 -13.43 7.87
C GLY A 90 16.32 -11.96 7.45
N ARG A 91 17.49 -11.39 7.68
CA ARG A 91 17.86 -10.02 7.30
C ARG A 91 19.09 -10.01 6.37
N GLN A 92 19.17 -10.98 5.48
CA GLN A 92 20.32 -11.12 4.57
C GLN A 92 20.32 -10.12 3.41
N GLY A 93 19.33 -9.21 3.37
CA GLY A 93 19.18 -8.21 2.33
C GLY A 93 18.03 -8.51 1.36
N PHE A 94 18.12 -7.92 0.18
CA PHE A 94 17.10 -8.05 -0.86
C PHE A 94 17.75 -8.17 -2.24
N HIS A 95 17.04 -8.81 -3.17
CA HIS A 95 17.45 -8.93 -4.56
C HIS A 95 16.42 -8.27 -5.49
N THR A 96 16.94 -7.58 -6.51
CA THR A 96 16.15 -6.96 -7.57
C THR A 96 16.35 -7.63 -8.93
N VAL A 97 17.27 -8.60 -9.00
CA VAL A 97 17.58 -9.36 -10.22
C VAL A 97 17.60 -10.85 -9.89
N PRO A 98 16.73 -11.68 -10.49
CA PRO A 98 15.59 -11.30 -11.34
C PRO A 98 14.57 -10.40 -10.60
N ASN A 99 13.79 -9.62 -11.37
CA ASN A 99 12.74 -8.80 -10.80
C ASN A 99 11.59 -9.63 -10.20
N MET A 100 10.82 -9.05 -9.30
CA MET A 100 9.75 -9.74 -8.58
C MET A 100 8.67 -10.28 -9.51
N ALA A 101 8.31 -9.55 -10.57
CA ALA A 101 7.31 -9.96 -11.53
C ALA A 101 7.76 -11.21 -12.32
N ALA A 102 9.04 -11.31 -12.70
CA ALA A 102 9.57 -12.50 -13.37
C ALA A 102 9.62 -13.72 -12.43
N LEU A 103 10.02 -13.52 -11.16
CA LEU A 103 9.99 -14.57 -10.14
C LEU A 103 8.55 -15.06 -9.93
N LEU A 104 7.60 -14.16 -9.87
CA LEU A 104 6.18 -14.47 -9.71
C LEU A 104 5.64 -15.23 -10.93
N LYS A 105 5.90 -14.75 -12.16
CA LYS A 105 5.50 -15.43 -13.41
C LYS A 105 5.97 -16.88 -13.43
N ASN A 106 7.24 -17.08 -13.08
CA ASN A 106 7.83 -18.43 -12.98
C ASN A 106 7.14 -19.28 -11.90
N SER A 107 6.92 -18.74 -10.71
CA SER A 107 6.32 -19.49 -9.59
C SER A 107 4.85 -19.86 -9.83
N LEU A 108 4.10 -19.06 -10.61
CA LEU A 108 2.74 -19.35 -11.04
C LEU A 108 2.68 -20.31 -12.23
N GLY A 109 3.80 -20.55 -12.92
CA GLY A 109 3.85 -21.35 -14.13
C GLY A 109 3.00 -20.77 -15.25
N ILE A 110 3.09 -19.45 -15.48
CA ILE A 110 2.45 -18.78 -16.62
C ILE A 110 3.34 -18.93 -17.84
N GLU A 111 2.87 -19.71 -18.82
CA GLU A 111 3.62 -20.08 -20.02
C GLU A 111 3.43 -19.11 -21.19
N ASN A 112 2.52 -18.14 -21.07
CA ASN A 112 2.32 -17.11 -22.07
C ASN A 112 3.60 -16.27 -22.24
N TYR A 113 4.31 -16.44 -23.39
CA TYR A 113 5.55 -15.72 -23.68
C TYR A 113 5.32 -14.23 -23.95
N ASP A 114 4.12 -13.84 -24.43
CA ASP A 114 3.76 -12.44 -24.67
C ASP A 114 3.38 -11.70 -23.39
N CYS A 115 3.20 -12.42 -22.28
CA CYS A 115 2.95 -11.81 -20.97
C CYS A 115 4.17 -11.04 -20.48
N PHE A 116 4.13 -9.71 -20.53
CA PHE A 116 5.16 -8.86 -19.96
C PHE A 116 5.21 -8.97 -18.44
N ALA A 117 6.39 -8.77 -17.84
CA ALA A 117 6.57 -8.86 -16.39
C ALA A 117 7.61 -7.84 -15.92
N TYR A 118 7.18 -6.80 -15.19
CA TYR A 118 8.06 -5.77 -14.65
C TYR A 118 7.63 -5.26 -13.28
N ASP A 119 8.57 -4.64 -12.57
CA ASP A 119 8.38 -4.09 -11.24
C ASP A 119 8.21 -2.57 -11.28
N ILE A 120 7.47 -2.03 -10.29
CA ILE A 120 7.33 -0.60 -10.03
C ILE A 120 7.89 -0.28 -8.65
N LEU A 121 8.92 0.57 -8.61
CA LEU A 121 9.45 1.20 -7.40
C LEU A 121 8.86 2.61 -7.30
N PHE A 122 7.77 2.77 -6.57
CA PHE A 122 7.02 4.03 -6.48
C PHE A 122 6.53 4.36 -5.05
N GLY A 123 7.18 3.78 -4.04
CA GLY A 123 6.72 3.90 -2.66
C GLY A 123 5.34 3.23 -2.45
N CYS A 124 4.67 3.57 -1.34
CA CYS A 124 3.35 3.03 -1.02
C CYS A 124 2.28 3.26 -2.12
N PRO A 125 2.30 4.33 -2.95
CA PRO A 125 1.38 4.50 -4.06
C PRO A 125 1.63 3.58 -5.26
N GLY A 126 2.62 2.69 -5.18
CA GLY A 126 3.02 1.81 -6.29
C GLY A 126 1.90 0.92 -6.83
N TRP A 127 1.03 0.35 -5.97
CA TRP A 127 -0.06 -0.49 -6.46
C TRP A 127 -1.10 0.31 -7.27
N VAL A 128 -1.51 1.49 -6.80
CA VAL A 128 -2.41 2.38 -7.55
C VAL A 128 -1.77 2.79 -8.87
N GLN A 129 -0.44 3.05 -8.86
CA GLN A 129 0.30 3.33 -10.09
C GLN A 129 0.33 2.13 -11.03
N GLY A 130 0.46 0.91 -10.49
CA GLY A 130 0.37 -0.34 -11.26
C GLY A 130 -1.00 -0.51 -11.94
N VAL A 131 -2.09 -0.19 -11.24
CA VAL A 131 -3.45 -0.19 -11.82
C VAL A 131 -3.57 0.83 -12.95
N ILE A 132 -2.98 2.03 -12.80
CA ILE A 132 -2.94 3.06 -13.86
C ILE A 132 -2.14 2.56 -15.06
N GLN A 133 -1.00 1.89 -14.85
CA GLN A 133 -0.20 1.32 -15.97
C GLN A 133 -0.93 0.16 -16.66
N ALA A 134 -1.59 -0.71 -15.91
CA ALA A 134 -2.42 -1.77 -16.47
C ALA A 134 -3.54 -1.19 -17.35
N HIS A 135 -4.22 -0.14 -16.88
CA HIS A 135 -5.22 0.57 -17.66
C HIS A 135 -4.65 1.13 -18.97
N HIS A 136 -3.46 1.75 -18.93
CA HIS A 136 -2.81 2.25 -20.15
C HIS A 136 -2.51 1.12 -21.15
N SER A 137 -1.96 0.00 -20.68
CA SER A 137 -1.66 -1.16 -21.55
C SER A 137 -2.94 -1.71 -22.21
N ILE A 138 -4.03 -1.78 -21.44
CA ILE A 138 -5.34 -2.23 -21.96
C ILE A 138 -5.90 -1.23 -22.98
N GLN A 139 -5.86 0.07 -22.70
CA GLN A 139 -6.36 1.11 -23.61
C GLN A 139 -5.57 1.18 -24.92
N MET A 140 -4.27 0.87 -24.88
CA MET A 140 -3.42 0.81 -26.10
C MET A 140 -3.60 -0.49 -26.88
N GLY A 141 -4.29 -1.49 -26.31
CA GLY A 141 -4.47 -2.80 -26.95
C GLY A 141 -3.29 -3.76 -26.76
N ASP A 142 -2.33 -3.40 -25.91
CA ASP A 142 -1.15 -4.25 -25.62
C ASP A 142 -1.47 -5.40 -24.67
N ALA A 143 -2.57 -5.33 -23.93
CA ALA A 143 -3.03 -6.35 -23.00
C ALA A 143 -4.55 -6.36 -22.89
N LYS A 144 -5.11 -7.51 -22.52
CA LYS A 144 -6.52 -7.65 -22.09
C LYS A 144 -6.63 -7.88 -20.59
N ASN A 145 -5.71 -8.63 -20.02
CA ASN A 145 -5.74 -9.01 -18.60
C ASN A 145 -4.37 -8.76 -17.97
N VAL A 146 -4.30 -7.87 -16.98
CA VAL A 146 -3.07 -7.52 -16.27
C VAL A 146 -3.20 -7.82 -14.79
N LEU A 147 -2.31 -8.65 -14.27
CA LEU A 147 -2.17 -8.96 -12.85
C LEU A 147 -1.36 -7.86 -12.16
N VAL A 148 -1.99 -7.11 -11.27
CA VAL A 148 -1.35 -6.02 -10.52
C VAL A 148 -1.19 -6.42 -9.06
N VAL A 149 0.03 -6.52 -8.61
CA VAL A 149 0.43 -7.01 -7.29
C VAL A 149 1.08 -5.90 -6.48
N GLY A 150 0.62 -5.69 -5.26
CA GLY A 150 1.33 -4.89 -4.26
C GLY A 150 1.86 -5.81 -3.17
N VAL A 151 3.18 -5.89 -3.00
CA VAL A 151 3.83 -6.75 -2.00
C VAL A 151 4.85 -5.98 -1.20
N GLU A 152 4.84 -6.20 0.11
CA GLU A 152 5.85 -5.65 1.01
C GLU A 152 6.19 -6.66 2.11
N VAL A 153 7.48 -6.81 2.40
CA VAL A 153 8.00 -7.57 3.53
C VAL A 153 8.82 -6.61 4.40
N ALA A 154 8.13 -5.62 4.93
CA ALA A 154 8.73 -4.52 5.66
C ALA A 154 9.32 -4.95 7.01
N SER A 155 8.87 -6.05 7.60
CA SER A 155 9.43 -6.61 8.85
C SER A 155 10.93 -6.88 8.78
N ARG A 156 11.46 -7.11 7.56
CA ARG A 156 12.88 -7.34 7.32
C ARG A 156 13.66 -6.09 6.93
N LEU A 157 12.95 -5.00 6.64
CA LEU A 157 13.53 -3.74 6.19
C LEU A 157 13.61 -2.70 7.32
N VAL A 158 12.84 -2.87 8.39
CA VAL A 158 12.79 -1.90 9.50
C VAL A 158 14.01 -1.99 10.42
N ASP A 159 14.42 -0.86 10.94
CA ASP A 159 15.41 -0.78 12.02
C ASP A 159 14.76 -1.23 13.34
N PRO A 160 15.24 -2.32 13.99
CA PRO A 160 14.67 -2.79 15.24
C PRO A 160 14.85 -1.80 16.42
N TYR A 161 15.73 -0.84 16.28
CA TYR A 161 16.00 0.22 17.26
C TYR A 161 15.20 1.50 16.99
N ASP A 162 14.47 1.57 15.88
CA ASP A 162 13.63 2.70 15.50
C ASP A 162 12.17 2.42 15.88
N LEU A 163 11.50 3.41 16.45
CA LEU A 163 10.07 3.33 16.77
C LEU A 163 9.20 3.03 15.54
N ASP A 164 9.59 3.54 14.37
CA ASP A 164 8.85 3.34 13.14
C ASP A 164 8.80 1.85 12.72
N SER A 165 9.70 1.01 13.30
CA SER A 165 9.63 -0.45 13.14
C SER A 165 8.29 -1.06 13.60
N MET A 166 7.60 -0.39 14.52
CA MET A 166 6.30 -0.84 15.02
C MET A 166 5.14 -0.52 14.06
N ILE A 167 5.34 0.38 13.12
CA ILE A 167 4.29 0.82 12.19
C ILE A 167 4.14 -0.18 11.04
N LEU A 168 5.27 -0.63 10.50
CA LEU A 168 5.33 -1.39 9.26
C LEU A 168 5.00 -2.87 9.44
N ALA A 169 4.40 -3.44 8.42
CA ALA A 169 3.90 -4.82 8.39
C ALA A 169 4.16 -5.47 7.03
N ASP A 170 4.05 -6.80 6.98
CA ASP A 170 4.14 -7.56 5.74
C ASP A 170 2.76 -7.79 5.14
N GLY A 171 2.69 -7.77 3.82
CA GLY A 171 1.45 -8.00 3.13
C GLY A 171 1.61 -8.18 1.63
N CYS A 172 0.59 -8.76 1.03
CA CYS A 172 0.42 -8.83 -0.40
C CYS A 172 -1.07 -8.71 -0.74
N GLY A 173 -1.38 -7.84 -1.69
CA GLY A 173 -2.71 -7.69 -2.25
C GLY A 173 -2.64 -7.64 -3.76
N VAL A 174 -3.67 -8.18 -4.44
CA VAL A 174 -3.66 -8.44 -5.87
C VAL A 174 -4.99 -8.05 -6.48
N ALA A 175 -4.95 -7.51 -7.69
CA ALA A 175 -6.11 -7.38 -8.56
C ALA A 175 -5.76 -7.81 -9.98
N ILE A 176 -6.73 -8.38 -10.70
CA ILE A 176 -6.66 -8.60 -12.13
C ILE A 176 -7.50 -7.49 -12.78
N ILE A 177 -6.85 -6.68 -13.60
CA ILE A 177 -7.50 -5.62 -14.37
C ILE A 177 -7.74 -6.18 -15.76
N SER A 178 -9.01 -6.33 -16.11
CA SER A 178 -9.42 -6.91 -17.41
C SER A 178 -10.10 -5.88 -18.29
N ALA A 179 -9.90 -6.00 -19.59
CA ALA A 179 -10.73 -5.32 -20.57
C ALA A 179 -12.15 -5.87 -20.49
N ASP A 180 -13.14 -4.99 -20.39
CA ASP A 180 -14.54 -5.35 -20.52
C ASP A 180 -15.07 -4.92 -21.89
N GLU A 181 -15.75 -5.83 -22.60
CA GLU A 181 -16.35 -5.53 -23.91
C GLU A 181 -17.77 -4.92 -23.76
N VAL A 182 -18.28 -4.84 -22.52
CA VAL A 182 -19.64 -4.33 -22.25
C VAL A 182 -19.58 -2.83 -21.97
N GLU A 183 -20.07 -2.02 -22.91
CA GLU A 183 -20.21 -0.58 -22.73
C GLU A 183 -21.05 -0.24 -21.47
N ASN A 184 -20.58 0.71 -20.67
CA ASN A 184 -21.26 1.34 -19.52
C ASN A 184 -21.44 0.53 -18.23
N GLN A 185 -20.62 -0.47 -17.95
CA GLN A 185 -20.72 -1.25 -16.69
C GLN A 185 -19.68 -0.86 -15.59
N GLY A 186 -19.04 0.29 -15.69
CA GLY A 186 -18.07 0.73 -14.70
C GLY A 186 -16.64 0.81 -15.24
N GLY A 187 -15.66 0.76 -14.36
CA GLY A 187 -14.25 0.83 -14.72
C GLY A 187 -13.53 2.07 -14.17
N ILE A 188 -12.31 2.30 -14.65
CA ILE A 188 -11.50 3.45 -14.26
C ILE A 188 -12.05 4.71 -14.95
N ILE A 189 -12.58 5.64 -14.15
CA ILE A 189 -13.13 6.91 -14.66
C ILE A 189 -12.03 7.94 -14.88
N SER A 190 -11.15 8.09 -13.89
CA SER A 190 -10.06 9.07 -13.93
C SER A 190 -8.97 8.74 -12.92
N TYR A 191 -7.84 9.41 -13.08
CA TYR A 191 -6.72 9.33 -12.12
C TYR A 191 -5.86 10.58 -12.18
N ALA A 192 -5.10 10.79 -11.10
CA ALA A 192 -4.10 11.84 -11.01
C ALA A 192 -2.89 11.35 -10.19
N THR A 193 -1.71 11.86 -10.53
CA THR A 193 -0.46 11.59 -9.80
C THR A 193 0.29 12.90 -9.60
N TYR A 194 0.89 13.05 -8.42
CA TYR A 194 1.87 14.08 -8.08
C TYR A 194 3.19 13.44 -7.68
N SER A 195 4.27 14.11 -8.00
CA SER A 195 5.64 13.79 -7.58
C SER A 195 6.32 15.07 -7.12
N HIS A 196 6.55 15.20 -5.81
CA HIS A 196 7.20 16.37 -5.20
C HIS A 196 8.63 16.03 -4.78
N ALA A 197 9.32 15.23 -5.59
CA ALA A 197 10.70 14.79 -5.33
C ALA A 197 11.71 15.96 -5.23
N HIS A 198 11.38 17.10 -5.80
CA HIS A 198 12.24 18.30 -5.73
C HIS A 198 12.43 18.78 -4.28
N ASP A 199 11.34 18.76 -3.48
CA ASP A 199 11.35 19.38 -2.15
C ASP A 199 11.63 18.36 -1.03
N ASP A 200 11.02 17.16 -1.11
CA ASP A 200 10.92 16.24 0.03
C ASP A 200 11.42 14.80 -0.28
N VAL A 201 12.28 14.62 -1.29
CA VAL A 201 12.70 13.29 -1.77
C VAL A 201 13.23 12.36 -0.67
N LYS A 202 13.84 12.92 0.39
CA LYS A 202 14.40 12.17 1.52
C LYS A 202 13.51 12.14 2.77
N ALA A 203 12.22 12.40 2.63
CA ALA A 203 11.31 12.27 3.78
C ALA A 203 11.09 10.80 4.19
N ILE A 204 11.24 9.87 3.23
CA ILE A 204 11.25 8.41 3.45
C ILE A 204 12.42 7.84 2.64
N TYR A 205 13.34 7.13 3.29
CA TYR A 205 14.60 6.69 2.69
C TYR A 205 15.15 5.44 3.37
N LEU A 206 16.23 4.88 2.83
CA LEU A 206 16.99 3.79 3.45
C LEU A 206 18.31 4.33 3.98
N ASP A 207 18.67 3.97 5.22
CA ASP A 207 19.92 4.37 5.87
C ASP A 207 20.32 3.36 6.96
N LYS A 208 21.42 3.65 7.65
CA LYS A 208 21.95 2.86 8.75
C LYS A 208 21.01 2.83 9.95
N SER A 209 21.18 1.79 10.78
CA SER A 209 20.54 1.70 12.09
C SER A 209 20.90 2.89 13.00
N TYR A 210 19.97 3.27 13.89
CA TYR A 210 20.27 4.17 15.01
C TYR A 210 21.24 3.53 16.02
N ASN A 211 21.31 2.19 16.08
CA ASN A 211 22.38 1.52 16.78
C ASN A 211 23.65 1.48 15.91
N LYS A 212 24.65 2.27 16.30
CA LYS A 212 25.93 2.41 15.55
C LYS A 212 26.77 1.11 15.47
N GLU A 213 26.47 0.14 16.33
CA GLU A 213 27.12 -1.17 16.32
C GLU A 213 26.43 -2.15 15.35
N TRP A 214 25.24 -1.81 14.85
CA TRP A 214 24.51 -2.61 13.88
C TRP A 214 25.02 -2.37 12.47
N SER A 215 25.43 -3.44 11.81
CA SER A 215 26.12 -3.35 10.50
C SER A 215 25.22 -3.39 9.26
N ASP A 216 23.90 -3.55 9.42
CA ASP A 216 22.98 -3.58 8.28
C ASP A 216 22.84 -2.17 7.66
N PRO A 217 23.19 -2.00 6.36
CA PRO A 217 23.28 -0.68 5.76
C PRO A 217 21.98 -0.14 5.16
N THR A 218 20.89 -0.92 5.13
CA THR A 218 19.73 -0.63 4.30
C THR A 218 18.42 -0.78 5.07
N LEU A 219 18.24 0.04 6.09
CA LEU A 219 17.05 0.03 6.94
C LEU A 219 16.13 1.21 6.61
N PHE A 220 14.85 0.96 6.64
CA PHE A 220 13.82 1.97 6.42
C PHE A 220 13.87 3.07 7.48
N LYS A 221 13.81 4.31 7.01
CA LYS A 221 13.79 5.52 7.82
C LYS A 221 12.72 6.47 7.31
N MET A 222 12.11 7.20 8.23
CA MET A 222 11.06 8.15 7.90
C MET A 222 11.15 9.40 8.78
N ASN A 223 11.02 10.58 8.18
CA ASN A 223 10.70 11.78 8.91
C ASN A 223 9.17 11.89 9.04
N GLY A 224 8.62 11.25 10.06
CA GLY A 224 7.17 11.11 10.23
C GLY A 224 6.40 12.43 10.26
N LYS A 225 7.02 13.53 10.76
CA LYS A 225 6.40 14.86 10.80
C LYS A 225 6.24 15.45 9.38
N ASP A 226 7.27 15.35 8.56
CA ASP A 226 7.25 15.88 7.19
C ASP A 226 6.33 15.03 6.31
N VAL A 227 6.38 13.71 6.47
CA VAL A 227 5.46 12.79 5.79
C VAL A 227 4.00 13.09 6.15
N TYR A 228 3.68 13.32 7.43
CA TYR A 228 2.33 13.68 7.86
C TYR A 228 1.87 15.00 7.24
N LYS A 229 2.70 16.04 7.30
CA LYS A 229 2.42 17.36 6.72
C LYS A 229 2.19 17.27 5.22
N TYR A 230 3.07 16.55 4.52
CA TYR A 230 2.94 16.31 3.09
C TYR A 230 1.64 15.60 2.75
N ALA A 231 1.39 14.46 3.38
CA ALA A 231 0.24 13.61 3.11
C ALA A 231 -1.08 14.35 3.32
N THR A 232 -1.23 15.03 4.46
CA THR A 232 -2.46 15.78 4.79
C THR A 232 -2.69 17.00 3.88
N THR A 233 -1.64 17.50 3.25
CA THR A 233 -1.72 18.62 2.28
C THR A 233 -2.04 18.12 0.86
N TRP A 234 -1.35 17.07 0.39
CA TRP A 234 -1.34 16.72 -1.02
C TRP A 234 -2.27 15.58 -1.40
N VAL A 235 -2.60 14.66 -0.48
CA VAL A 235 -3.58 13.60 -0.78
C VAL A 235 -4.96 14.19 -1.09
N PRO A 236 -5.54 15.12 -0.31
CA PRO A 236 -6.80 15.76 -0.69
C PRO A 236 -6.73 16.46 -2.05
N LYS A 237 -5.61 17.12 -2.39
CA LYS A 237 -5.44 17.82 -3.66
C LYS A 237 -5.35 16.87 -4.86
N VAL A 238 -4.68 15.72 -4.73
CA VAL A 238 -4.61 14.74 -5.83
C VAL A 238 -5.94 14.04 -6.03
N ILE A 239 -6.72 13.82 -4.95
CA ILE A 239 -8.09 13.32 -5.04
C ILE A 239 -8.97 14.33 -5.78
N MET A 240 -8.97 15.59 -5.35
CA MET A 240 -9.73 16.65 -6.02
C MET A 240 -9.38 16.72 -7.51
N LYS A 241 -8.10 16.70 -7.86
CA LYS A 241 -7.66 16.69 -9.28
C LYS A 241 -8.18 15.48 -10.06
N ALA A 242 -8.26 14.29 -9.45
CA ALA A 242 -8.83 13.12 -10.10
C ALA A 242 -10.35 13.25 -10.27
N LEU A 243 -11.05 13.73 -9.24
CA LEU A 243 -12.50 13.97 -9.29
C LEU A 243 -12.87 15.06 -10.31
N ASP A 244 -12.13 16.17 -10.36
CA ASP A 244 -12.35 17.25 -11.34
C ASP A 244 -12.23 16.74 -12.79
N LYS A 245 -11.26 15.86 -13.07
CA LYS A 245 -11.12 15.22 -14.39
C LYS A 245 -12.35 14.36 -14.77
N ALA A 246 -13.04 13.82 -13.77
CA ALA A 246 -14.23 13.01 -13.94
C ALA A 246 -15.52 13.86 -13.94
N GLY A 247 -15.45 15.17 -13.70
CA GLY A 247 -16.63 16.02 -13.48
C GLY A 247 -17.39 15.68 -12.20
N LEU A 248 -16.71 15.14 -11.19
CA LEU A 248 -17.26 14.69 -9.90
C LEU A 248 -16.77 15.56 -8.75
N THR A 249 -17.51 15.51 -7.66
CA THR A 249 -17.15 16.08 -6.35
C THR A 249 -16.96 14.98 -5.31
N ALA A 250 -16.43 15.34 -4.13
CA ALA A 250 -16.34 14.38 -3.02
C ALA A 250 -17.73 13.88 -2.54
N GLY A 251 -18.80 14.63 -2.79
CA GLY A 251 -20.18 14.23 -2.51
C GLY A 251 -20.65 13.03 -3.34
N ASP A 252 -20.15 12.92 -4.58
CA ASP A 252 -20.50 11.86 -5.54
C ASP A 252 -19.78 10.53 -5.28
N VAL A 253 -18.84 10.50 -4.31
CA VAL A 253 -18.05 9.32 -3.97
C VAL A 253 -18.73 8.53 -2.85
N ASP A 254 -18.87 7.24 -3.06
CA ASP A 254 -19.49 6.33 -2.10
C ASP A 254 -18.48 5.80 -1.07
N MET A 255 -17.21 5.62 -1.46
CA MET A 255 -16.17 5.10 -0.58
C MET A 255 -14.77 5.61 -0.95
N PHE A 256 -13.95 5.86 0.08
CA PHE A 256 -12.55 6.25 -0.07
C PHE A 256 -11.64 5.18 0.52
N LEU A 257 -10.88 4.50 -0.30
CA LEU A 257 -9.87 3.52 0.11
C LEU A 257 -8.50 4.20 0.17
N PHE A 258 -8.16 4.70 1.35
CA PHE A 258 -6.88 5.36 1.60
C PHE A 258 -5.79 4.36 1.96
N HIS A 259 -4.56 4.67 1.58
CA HIS A 259 -3.39 4.02 2.16
C HIS A 259 -3.41 4.13 3.70
N GLN A 260 -3.24 3.01 4.38
CA GLN A 260 -3.34 2.88 5.84
C GLN A 260 -1.97 3.13 6.50
N ALA A 261 -1.52 4.38 6.50
CA ALA A 261 -0.23 4.75 7.10
C ALA A 261 -0.34 5.06 8.60
N ASN A 262 -1.42 5.74 8.99
CA ASN A 262 -1.66 6.21 10.35
C ASN A 262 -3.14 6.55 10.51
N GLY A 263 -3.80 6.07 11.56
CA GLY A 263 -5.24 6.27 11.77
C GLY A 263 -5.66 7.74 11.84
N LYS A 264 -4.89 8.61 12.51
CA LYS A 264 -5.18 10.05 12.55
C LYS A 264 -5.07 10.73 11.19
N MET A 265 -4.20 10.24 10.32
CA MET A 265 -4.01 10.78 8.97
C MET A 265 -5.25 10.58 8.11
N LEU A 266 -5.96 9.45 8.26
CA LEU A 266 -7.18 9.16 7.50
C LEU A 266 -8.28 10.19 7.79
N HIS A 267 -8.47 10.54 9.07
CA HIS A 267 -9.43 11.59 9.47
C HIS A 267 -9.02 12.97 8.93
N ALA A 268 -7.70 13.26 8.92
CA ALA A 268 -7.21 14.52 8.38
C ALA A 268 -7.43 14.62 6.86
N PHE A 269 -7.30 13.52 6.10
CA PHE A 269 -7.61 13.50 4.67
C PHE A 269 -9.08 13.85 4.42
N ALA A 270 -10.00 13.20 5.14
CA ALA A 270 -11.42 13.46 5.04
C ALA A 270 -11.77 14.92 5.35
N HIS A 271 -11.27 15.43 6.47
CA HIS A 271 -11.51 16.80 6.90
C HIS A 271 -11.00 17.82 5.89
N ASN A 272 -9.74 17.68 5.45
CA ASN A 272 -9.13 18.62 4.50
C ASN A 272 -9.81 18.55 3.13
N LEU A 273 -10.22 17.37 2.68
CA LEU A 273 -10.96 17.21 1.43
C LEU A 273 -12.31 17.91 1.50
N ALA A 274 -13.07 17.72 2.59
CA ALA A 274 -14.35 18.40 2.80
C ALA A 274 -14.18 19.93 2.82
N GLN A 275 -13.16 20.44 3.52
CA GLN A 275 -12.86 21.88 3.53
C GLN A 275 -12.54 22.43 2.14
N MET A 276 -11.81 21.71 1.31
CA MET A 276 -11.44 22.16 -0.04
C MET A 276 -12.65 22.31 -0.98
N TYR A 277 -13.69 21.48 -0.79
CA TYR A 277 -14.92 21.62 -1.56
C TYR A 277 -15.86 22.71 -1.03
N GLY A 278 -15.63 23.22 0.20
CA GLY A 278 -16.50 24.24 0.82
C GLY A 278 -17.94 23.78 1.00
N ILE A 279 -18.16 22.46 1.04
CA ILE A 279 -19.50 21.88 1.20
C ILE A 279 -19.79 21.81 2.70
N GLU A 280 -20.62 22.71 3.21
CA GLU A 280 -21.11 22.64 4.59
C GLU A 280 -21.86 21.32 4.81
N GLY A 281 -21.48 20.60 5.89
CA GLY A 281 -22.12 19.33 6.23
C GLY A 281 -21.69 18.12 5.40
N LEU A 282 -20.66 18.22 4.55
CA LEU A 282 -20.10 17.05 3.89
C LEU A 282 -19.47 16.13 4.96
N SER A 283 -20.20 15.09 5.34
CA SER A 283 -19.65 14.01 6.16
C SER A 283 -19.12 12.90 5.27
N LEU A 284 -17.87 12.48 5.56
CA LEU A 284 -17.28 11.29 4.99
C LEU A 284 -17.31 10.11 5.99
N ASP A 285 -18.08 10.25 7.07
CA ASP A 285 -18.28 9.19 8.06
C ASP A 285 -18.92 7.96 7.40
N GLY A 286 -18.41 6.77 7.73
CA GLY A 286 -18.87 5.52 7.12
C GLY A 286 -18.38 5.28 5.68
N LYS A 287 -17.72 6.27 5.05
CA LYS A 287 -17.15 6.12 3.70
C LYS A 287 -15.65 5.77 3.69
N ILE A 288 -14.99 5.76 4.84
CA ILE A 288 -13.55 5.53 4.97
C ILE A 288 -13.30 4.27 5.81
N PRO A 289 -13.09 3.13 5.16
CA PRO A 289 -12.72 1.90 5.87
C PRO A 289 -11.36 2.04 6.57
N VAL A 290 -11.24 1.44 7.74
CA VAL A 290 -10.02 1.41 8.54
C VAL A 290 -9.64 -0.04 8.80
N THR A 291 -8.40 -0.42 8.47
CA THR A 291 -7.85 -1.76 8.70
C THR A 291 -6.52 -1.73 9.44
N ILE A 292 -5.95 -0.54 9.62
CA ILE A 292 -4.60 -0.36 10.17
C ILE A 292 -4.45 -0.94 11.59
N ASP A 293 -5.53 -1.00 12.35
CA ASP A 293 -5.52 -1.50 13.73
C ASP A 293 -5.14 -2.98 13.83
N PHE A 294 -5.46 -3.79 12.80
CA PHE A 294 -5.18 -5.23 12.76
C PHE A 294 -4.26 -5.68 11.61
N THR A 295 -4.03 -4.82 10.60
CA THR A 295 -3.09 -5.13 9.51
C THR A 295 -1.72 -4.51 9.71
N GLY A 296 -1.63 -3.40 10.44
CA GLY A 296 -0.49 -2.50 10.39
C GLY A 296 -0.37 -1.80 9.02
N ASN A 297 0.71 -1.08 8.82
CA ASN A 297 1.01 -0.46 7.53
C ASN A 297 1.76 -1.45 6.62
N THR A 298 1.05 -2.07 5.70
CA THR A 298 1.61 -3.00 4.70
C THR A 298 2.06 -2.30 3.41
N SER A 299 2.34 -0.98 3.48
CA SER A 299 2.85 -0.18 2.36
C SER A 299 2.00 -0.32 1.09
N VAL A 300 2.57 -0.78 -0.01
CA VAL A 300 1.89 -0.96 -1.31
C VAL A 300 0.74 -1.96 -1.28
N ALA A 301 0.74 -2.89 -0.32
CA ALA A 301 -0.30 -3.92 -0.19
C ALA A 301 -1.55 -3.43 0.55
N THR A 302 -1.53 -2.25 1.15
CA THR A 302 -2.61 -1.75 2.02
C THR A 302 -3.95 -1.67 1.30
N ILE A 303 -4.01 -0.94 0.20
CA ILE A 303 -5.25 -0.70 -0.57
C ILE A 303 -5.80 -2.00 -1.17
N PRO A 304 -5.01 -2.81 -1.90
CA PRO A 304 -5.56 -4.04 -2.48
C PRO A 304 -5.99 -5.07 -1.43
N THR A 305 -5.32 -5.13 -0.28
CA THR A 305 -5.76 -6.00 0.84
C THR A 305 -7.09 -5.52 1.42
N MET A 306 -7.26 -4.22 1.63
CA MET A 306 -8.52 -3.66 2.14
C MET A 306 -9.66 -3.87 1.13
N LEU A 307 -9.42 -3.67 -0.15
CA LEU A 307 -10.37 -3.93 -1.22
C LEU A 307 -10.84 -5.40 -1.20
N ASP A 308 -9.90 -6.36 -1.13
CA ASP A 308 -10.20 -7.79 -1.05
C ASP A 308 -11.06 -8.15 0.17
N LEU A 309 -10.75 -7.55 1.34
CA LEU A 309 -11.52 -7.75 2.56
C LEU A 309 -12.96 -7.25 2.41
N ILE A 310 -13.19 -6.12 1.76
CA ILE A 310 -14.52 -5.55 1.51
C ILE A 310 -15.30 -6.43 0.51
N LEU A 311 -14.69 -6.77 -0.63
CA LEU A 311 -15.33 -7.58 -1.67
C LEU A 311 -15.71 -8.98 -1.17
N LYS A 312 -14.93 -9.56 -0.24
CA LYS A 312 -15.20 -10.83 0.41
C LYS A 312 -16.14 -10.74 1.64
N GLY A 313 -16.66 -9.54 1.94
CA GLY A 313 -17.53 -9.30 3.10
C GLY A 313 -16.83 -9.52 4.46
N LYS A 314 -15.48 -9.43 4.50
CA LYS A 314 -14.68 -9.67 5.70
C LYS A 314 -14.38 -8.38 6.50
N LEU A 315 -14.84 -7.23 6.02
CA LEU A 315 -14.73 -5.95 6.72
C LEU A 315 -16.14 -5.46 7.10
N ALA A 316 -16.49 -5.63 8.36
CA ALA A 316 -17.83 -5.30 8.86
C ALA A 316 -18.17 -3.82 8.62
N GLY A 317 -19.41 -3.54 8.22
CA GLY A 317 -19.91 -2.18 7.98
C GLY A 317 -19.59 -1.62 6.58
N TYR A 318 -18.80 -2.32 5.75
CA TYR A 318 -18.45 -1.87 4.42
C TYR A 318 -18.82 -2.90 3.35
N GLN A 319 -19.43 -2.41 2.27
CA GLN A 319 -19.81 -3.23 1.12
C GLN A 319 -19.71 -2.39 -0.15
N ILE A 320 -19.14 -2.95 -1.19
CA ILE A 320 -19.15 -2.37 -2.53
C ILE A 320 -20.27 -3.01 -3.34
N LYS A 321 -21.08 -2.18 -4.03
CA LYS A 321 -22.19 -2.59 -4.88
C LYS A 321 -21.99 -2.08 -6.30
N PRO A 322 -22.59 -2.70 -7.31
CA PRO A 322 -22.58 -2.17 -8.68
C PRO A 322 -23.04 -0.71 -8.74
N GLY A 323 -22.35 0.10 -9.51
CA GLY A 323 -22.60 1.52 -9.69
C GLY A 323 -21.91 2.42 -8.66
N MET A 324 -21.38 1.90 -7.55
CA MET A 324 -20.67 2.70 -6.55
C MET A 324 -19.36 3.27 -7.13
N LYS A 325 -19.12 4.55 -6.82
CA LYS A 325 -17.87 5.24 -7.14
C LYS A 325 -16.93 5.18 -5.95
N VAL A 326 -15.76 4.60 -6.17
CA VAL A 326 -14.73 4.40 -5.15
C VAL A 326 -13.47 5.14 -5.54
N VAL A 327 -12.91 5.90 -4.59
CA VAL A 327 -11.62 6.58 -4.76
C VAL A 327 -10.55 5.77 -4.04
N PHE A 328 -9.51 5.39 -4.77
CA PHE A 328 -8.27 4.84 -4.22
C PHE A 328 -7.24 5.95 -4.14
N ALA A 329 -6.65 6.20 -2.97
CA ALA A 329 -5.63 7.23 -2.84
C ALA A 329 -4.48 6.80 -1.93
N SER A 330 -3.25 7.05 -2.38
CA SER A 330 -2.04 6.64 -1.68
C SER A 330 -0.96 7.71 -1.71
N VAL A 331 -0.03 7.61 -0.78
CA VAL A 331 1.12 8.51 -0.60
C VAL A 331 2.31 7.71 -0.06
N GLY A 332 3.52 8.05 -0.49
CA GLY A 332 4.73 7.34 -0.03
C GLY A 332 6.04 7.96 -0.49
N ALA A 333 7.11 7.17 -0.41
CA ALA A 333 8.48 7.55 -0.69
C ALA A 333 8.66 8.23 -2.06
N GLY A 334 9.69 9.09 -2.17
CA GLY A 334 9.94 9.98 -3.32
C GLY A 334 9.05 11.22 -3.30
N MET A 335 8.24 11.31 -2.30
CA MET A 335 7.04 12.07 -2.03
C MET A 335 6.14 12.09 -3.26
N HIS A 336 5.67 10.88 -3.54
CA HIS A 336 4.64 10.65 -4.54
C HIS A 336 3.28 10.48 -3.88
N CYS A 337 2.23 10.96 -4.53
CA CYS A 337 0.86 10.59 -4.20
C CYS A 337 0.03 10.43 -5.46
N ASN A 338 -0.94 9.55 -5.42
CA ASN A 338 -1.87 9.34 -6.52
C ASN A 338 -3.29 9.08 -6.01
N ALA A 339 -4.24 9.31 -6.92
CA ALA A 339 -5.64 8.96 -6.73
C ALA A 339 -6.20 8.39 -8.02
N LEU A 340 -7.11 7.43 -7.90
CA LEU A 340 -7.82 6.79 -8.98
C LEU A 340 -9.30 6.71 -8.61
N VAL A 341 -10.18 7.08 -9.52
CA VAL A 341 -11.64 7.00 -9.37
C VAL A 341 -12.12 5.81 -10.20
N TYR A 342 -12.80 4.89 -9.55
CA TYR A 342 -13.34 3.67 -10.15
C TYR A 342 -14.84 3.57 -9.90
N GLN A 343 -15.60 3.14 -10.89
CA GLN A 343 -17.01 2.76 -10.75
C GLN A 343 -17.12 1.24 -10.83
N PHE A 344 -17.67 0.62 -9.79
CA PHE A 344 -17.91 -0.81 -9.72
C PHE A 344 -19.16 -1.25 -10.45
#